data_b098fc1346df8828b6c02d9c3be82c95
#
_entry.id   b098fc1346df8828b6c02d9c3be82c95
#
_cell.length_a   1.000
_cell.length_b   1.000
_cell.length_c   1.000
_cell.angle_alpha   90.00
_cell.angle_beta   90.00
_cell.angle_gamma   90.00
#
_symmetry.space_group_name_H-M   'P 1'
#
loop_
_entity.id
_entity.type
_entity.pdbx_description
1 polymer ?
#
loop_
_entity_poly.entity_id
_entity_poly.type
_entity_poly.pdbx_seq_one_letter_code
_entity_poly.pdbx_strand_id
1 'polypeptide(L)'
;GQPYAKSGNTPLGFRLMRMPVLKEAARFITPRSVFESSVKTSMSVQSKIDDKLIDRYSELNRYPGNREATMQRFANFKSMTPGTKERLAGIKVPVLILWGAEDNLIPVSAAKWFADAMPQARLIIYPAVGHIPMEEIPEKSAADVKAWLEGLPADKPKS
;
A
#
# COMPACT_ATOMS: atom_id res chain seq x y z
N GLY A 1 7.44 5.46 -17.80
CA GLY A 1 8.06 4.56 -16.82
C GLY A 1 7.71 5.00 -15.40
N GLN A 2 7.64 4.08 -14.46
CA GLN A 2 7.45 4.45 -13.05
C GLN A 2 8.71 5.18 -12.58
N PRO A 3 8.58 6.36 -11.94
CA PRO A 3 9.72 7.22 -11.61
C PRO A 3 10.51 6.75 -10.39
N TYR A 4 10.09 5.68 -9.72
CA TYR A 4 10.76 5.15 -8.54
C TYR A 4 11.54 3.88 -8.87
N ALA A 5 12.68 3.74 -8.23
CA ALA A 5 13.57 2.61 -8.40
C ALA A 5 12.85 1.27 -8.16
N LYS A 6 13.27 0.25 -8.87
CA LYS A 6 12.79 -1.11 -8.65
C LYS A 6 13.07 -1.50 -7.20
N SER A 7 12.03 -1.79 -6.43
CA SER A 7 12.16 -2.42 -5.12
C SER A 7 12.82 -3.79 -5.29
N GLY A 8 13.83 -4.07 -4.49
CA GLY A 8 14.58 -5.32 -4.57
C GLY A 8 13.79 -6.57 -4.17
N ASN A 9 12.78 -6.43 -3.33
CA ASN A 9 12.07 -7.55 -2.71
C ASN A 9 10.63 -7.65 -3.20
N THR A 10 10.40 -8.52 -4.19
CA THR A 10 9.02 -8.85 -4.59
C THR A 10 8.48 -9.96 -3.69
N PRO A 11 7.40 -9.73 -2.92
CA PRO A 11 6.79 -10.76 -2.07
C PRO A 11 6.47 -12.05 -2.84
N LEU A 12 6.53 -13.19 -2.14
CA LEU A 12 6.33 -14.50 -2.73
C LEU A 12 5.01 -14.59 -3.50
N GLY A 13 3.92 -14.02 -2.95
CA GLY A 13 2.62 -13.99 -3.61
C GLY A 13 2.66 -13.35 -4.99
N PHE A 14 3.37 -12.22 -5.14
CA PHE A 14 3.53 -11.56 -6.44
C PHE A 14 4.36 -12.36 -7.45
N ARG A 15 5.36 -13.11 -6.96
CA ARG A 15 6.18 -14.00 -7.81
C ARG A 15 5.33 -15.16 -8.34
N LEU A 16 4.54 -15.79 -7.48
CA LEU A 16 3.64 -16.89 -7.85
C LEU A 16 2.58 -16.45 -8.87
N MET A 17 2.03 -15.26 -8.71
CA MET A 17 1.03 -14.68 -9.64
C MET A 17 1.56 -14.39 -11.05
N ARG A 18 2.89 -14.38 -11.23
CA ARG A 18 3.52 -14.22 -12.56
C ARG A 18 3.71 -15.55 -13.31
N MET A 19 3.54 -16.69 -12.63
CA MET A 19 3.71 -18.02 -13.22
C MET A 19 2.36 -18.51 -13.75
N PRO A 20 2.21 -18.81 -15.06
CA PRO A 20 0.89 -19.08 -15.68
C PRO A 20 0.11 -20.19 -14.99
N VAL A 21 0.77 -21.33 -14.70
CA VAL A 21 0.13 -22.50 -14.07
C VAL A 21 -0.26 -22.22 -12.63
N LEU A 22 0.64 -21.59 -11.84
CA LEU A 22 0.40 -21.27 -10.44
C LEU A 22 -0.66 -20.17 -10.29
N LYS A 23 -0.75 -19.26 -11.24
CA LYS A 23 -1.81 -18.25 -11.30
C LYS A 23 -3.19 -18.88 -11.34
N GLU A 24 -3.41 -19.90 -12.18
CA GLU A 24 -4.71 -20.57 -12.25
C GLU A 24 -5.02 -21.34 -10.95
N ALA A 25 -4.04 -22.03 -10.36
CA ALA A 25 -4.23 -22.68 -9.05
C ALA A 25 -4.54 -21.67 -7.92
N ALA A 26 -3.93 -20.49 -7.95
CA ALA A 26 -4.15 -19.43 -6.97
C ALA A 26 -5.58 -18.85 -6.99
N ARG A 27 -6.34 -19.08 -8.05
CA ARG A 27 -7.79 -18.72 -8.11
C ARG A 27 -8.60 -19.50 -7.09
N PHE A 28 -8.18 -20.71 -6.79
CA PHE A 28 -8.91 -21.63 -5.91
C PHE A 28 -8.30 -21.74 -4.53
N ILE A 29 -6.98 -21.77 -4.46
CA ILE A 29 -6.25 -22.01 -3.20
C ILE A 29 -5.08 -21.04 -3.08
N THR A 30 -5.07 -20.26 -2.00
CA THR A 30 -3.91 -19.46 -1.60
C THR A 30 -3.50 -19.91 -0.20
N PRO A 31 -2.35 -20.60 -0.06
CA PRO A 31 -1.87 -21.07 1.25
C PRO A 31 -1.63 -19.92 2.22
N ARG A 32 -1.88 -20.15 3.52
CA ARG A 32 -1.62 -19.18 4.60
C ARG A 32 -0.17 -18.67 4.61
N SER A 33 0.78 -19.54 4.30
CA SER A 33 2.21 -19.19 4.23
C SER A 33 2.54 -18.11 3.20
N VAL A 34 1.72 -17.94 2.17
CA VAL A 34 1.87 -16.82 1.20
C VAL A 34 1.57 -15.48 1.88
N PHE A 35 0.55 -15.45 2.75
CA PHE A 35 0.21 -14.24 3.52
C PHE A 35 1.27 -13.97 4.59
N GLU A 36 1.73 -14.99 5.31
CA GLU A 36 2.81 -14.87 6.28
C GLU A 36 4.06 -14.25 5.64
N SER A 37 4.52 -14.82 4.53
CA SER A 37 5.66 -14.26 3.78
C SER A 37 5.42 -12.83 3.31
N SER A 38 4.20 -12.53 2.86
CA SER A 38 3.85 -11.18 2.36
C SER A 38 3.84 -10.15 3.50
N VAL A 39 3.25 -10.48 4.65
CA VAL A 39 3.21 -9.62 5.83
C VAL A 39 4.64 -9.37 6.34
N LYS A 40 5.45 -10.43 6.49
CA LYS A 40 6.86 -10.31 6.91
C LYS A 40 7.70 -9.43 5.97
N THR A 41 7.44 -9.48 4.67
CA THR A 41 8.13 -8.63 3.69
C THR A 41 7.64 -7.18 3.75
N SER A 42 6.37 -6.96 4.07
CA SER A 42 5.74 -5.64 4.08
C SER A 42 6.04 -4.84 5.34
N MET A 43 6.29 -5.50 6.47
CA MET A 43 6.48 -4.86 7.77
C MET A 43 7.96 -4.82 8.16
N SER A 44 8.42 -3.70 8.71
CA SER A 44 9.74 -3.57 9.34
C SER A 44 9.67 -3.92 10.83
N VAL A 45 8.56 -3.59 11.50
CA VAL A 45 8.36 -3.91 12.92
C VAL A 45 7.90 -5.36 13.08
N GLN A 46 8.87 -6.29 12.98
CA GLN A 46 8.59 -7.75 12.99
C GLN A 46 7.90 -8.23 14.28
N SER A 47 8.10 -7.56 15.41
CA SER A 47 7.44 -7.90 16.70
C SER A 47 5.93 -7.67 16.71
N LYS A 48 5.38 -6.97 15.72
CA LYS A 48 3.94 -6.75 15.54
C LYS A 48 3.28 -7.82 14.67
N ILE A 49 4.05 -8.74 14.12
CA ILE A 49 3.54 -9.82 13.29
C ILE A 49 3.17 -11.00 14.20
N ASP A 50 1.88 -11.28 14.29
CA ASP A 50 1.33 -12.43 14.99
C ASP A 50 0.43 -13.27 14.07
N ASP A 51 0.03 -14.42 14.56
CA ASP A 51 -0.87 -15.33 13.83
C ASP A 51 -2.22 -14.65 13.51
N LYS A 52 -2.72 -13.83 14.41
CA LYS A 52 -4.00 -13.13 14.25
C LYS A 52 -3.95 -12.14 13.06
N LEU A 53 -2.85 -11.44 12.91
CA LEU A 53 -2.64 -10.54 11.76
C LEU A 53 -2.58 -11.34 10.45
N ILE A 54 -1.80 -12.43 10.43
CA ILE A 54 -1.66 -13.27 9.24
C ILE A 54 -2.99 -13.90 8.85
N ASP A 55 -3.75 -14.42 9.83
CA ASP A 55 -5.06 -15.03 9.62
C ASP A 55 -6.06 -14.02 9.06
N ARG A 56 -6.09 -12.80 9.59
CA ARG A 56 -6.95 -11.72 9.08
C ARG A 56 -6.70 -11.46 7.59
N TYR A 57 -5.45 -11.33 7.15
CA TYR A 57 -5.13 -11.15 5.73
C TYR A 57 -5.49 -12.36 4.88
N SER A 58 -5.29 -13.57 5.40
CA SER A 58 -5.69 -14.82 4.73
C SER A 58 -7.20 -14.92 4.57
N GLU A 59 -7.95 -14.58 5.61
CA GLU A 59 -9.43 -14.58 5.61
C GLU A 59 -9.99 -13.54 4.65
N LEU A 60 -9.48 -12.30 4.69
CA LEU A 60 -9.90 -11.25 3.77
C LEU A 60 -9.75 -11.66 2.30
N ASN A 61 -8.70 -12.42 1.96
CA ASN A 61 -8.53 -12.94 0.61
C ASN A 61 -9.57 -14.00 0.23
N ARG A 62 -10.18 -14.68 1.22
CA ARG A 62 -11.21 -15.72 0.98
C ARG A 62 -12.61 -15.15 0.78
N TYR A 63 -12.83 -13.87 1.09
CA TYR A 63 -14.12 -13.25 0.84
C TYR A 63 -14.49 -13.33 -0.65
N PRO A 64 -15.77 -13.57 -0.96
CA PRO A 64 -16.25 -13.65 -2.34
C PRO A 64 -15.81 -12.44 -3.17
N GLY A 65 -15.21 -12.67 -4.33
CA GLY A 65 -14.74 -11.63 -5.24
C GLY A 65 -13.34 -11.08 -4.97
N ASN A 66 -12.78 -11.21 -3.74
CA ASN A 66 -11.49 -10.60 -3.41
C ASN A 66 -10.31 -11.23 -4.17
N ARG A 67 -10.34 -12.53 -4.39
CA ARG A 67 -9.31 -13.22 -5.20
C ARG A 67 -9.37 -12.75 -6.65
N GLU A 68 -10.56 -12.74 -7.24
CA GLU A 68 -10.79 -12.31 -8.60
C GLU A 68 -10.37 -10.86 -8.80
N ALA A 69 -10.77 -9.96 -7.91
CA ALA A 69 -10.37 -8.55 -7.94
C ALA A 69 -8.84 -8.39 -7.86
N THR A 70 -8.18 -9.14 -6.98
CA THR A 70 -6.72 -9.14 -6.86
C THR A 70 -6.07 -9.61 -8.15
N MET A 71 -6.56 -10.70 -8.73
CA MET A 71 -6.02 -11.25 -9.98
C MET A 71 -6.23 -10.30 -11.17
N GLN A 72 -7.42 -9.70 -11.28
CA GLN A 72 -7.71 -8.71 -12.33
C GLN A 72 -6.81 -7.49 -12.20
N ARG A 73 -6.59 -6.99 -10.98
CA ARG A 73 -5.67 -5.89 -10.73
C ARG A 73 -4.26 -6.19 -11.24
N PHE A 74 -3.74 -7.40 -10.98
CA PHE A 74 -2.43 -7.80 -11.47
C PHE A 74 -2.39 -8.03 -12.97
N ALA A 75 -3.44 -8.60 -13.56
CA ALA A 75 -3.54 -8.78 -15.00
C ALA A 75 -3.52 -7.42 -15.74
N ASN A 76 -4.22 -6.44 -15.19
CA ASN A 76 -4.38 -5.12 -15.79
C ASN A 76 -3.26 -4.14 -15.41
N PHE A 77 -2.30 -4.53 -14.58
CA PHE A 77 -1.25 -3.63 -14.08
C PHE A 77 -0.43 -2.97 -15.21
N LYS A 78 -0.17 -3.70 -16.30
CA LYS A 78 0.56 -3.18 -17.45
C LYS A 78 -0.23 -2.19 -18.30
N SER A 79 -1.57 -2.31 -18.28
CA SER A 79 -2.48 -1.43 -19.04
C SER A 79 -2.95 -0.21 -18.25
N MET A 80 -2.60 -0.12 -16.96
CA MET A 80 -2.93 1.05 -16.15
C MET A 80 -2.17 2.27 -16.65
N THR A 81 -2.89 3.37 -16.84
CA THR A 81 -2.27 4.65 -17.21
C THR A 81 -1.35 5.09 -16.07
N PRO A 82 -0.05 5.33 -16.33
CA PRO A 82 0.86 5.80 -15.30
C PRO A 82 0.40 7.13 -14.70
N GLY A 83 0.59 7.28 -13.38
CA GLY A 83 0.48 8.61 -12.76
C GLY A 83 1.60 9.50 -13.31
N THR A 84 1.25 10.70 -13.75
CA THR A 84 2.23 11.73 -14.12
C THR A 84 2.17 12.88 -13.15
N LYS A 85 3.23 13.67 -13.05
CA LYS A 85 3.27 14.85 -12.18
C LYS A 85 2.15 15.84 -12.53
N GLU A 86 1.87 16.01 -13.82
CA GLU A 86 0.83 16.91 -14.33
C GLU A 86 -0.56 16.47 -13.87
N ARG A 87 -0.85 15.17 -13.94
CA ARG A 87 -2.13 14.61 -13.47
C ARG A 87 -2.28 14.73 -11.96
N LEU A 88 -1.21 14.51 -11.19
CA LEU A 88 -1.21 14.65 -9.73
C LEU A 88 -1.33 16.12 -9.32
N ALA A 89 -0.67 17.04 -9.99
CA ALA A 89 -0.81 18.48 -9.77
C ALA A 89 -2.23 19.00 -10.02
N GLY A 90 -3.01 18.27 -10.83
CA GLY A 90 -4.43 18.53 -11.06
C GLY A 90 -5.35 18.22 -9.87
N ILE A 91 -4.89 17.48 -8.87
CA ILE A 91 -5.65 17.18 -7.66
C ILE A 91 -5.77 18.45 -6.81
N LYS A 92 -7.00 18.86 -6.51
CA LYS A 92 -7.27 20.11 -5.75
C LYS A 92 -7.75 19.86 -4.32
N VAL A 93 -8.08 18.63 -3.99
CA VAL A 93 -8.46 18.26 -2.63
C VAL A 93 -7.23 18.16 -1.73
N PRO A 94 -7.38 18.35 -0.40
CA PRO A 94 -6.30 18.10 0.54
C PRO A 94 -5.82 16.64 0.45
N VAL A 95 -4.51 16.44 0.56
CA VAL A 95 -3.88 15.11 0.47
C VAL A 95 -2.96 14.91 1.66
N LEU A 96 -3.06 13.75 2.31
CA LEU A 96 -2.12 13.27 3.31
C LEU A 96 -1.39 12.05 2.75
N ILE A 97 -0.07 12.06 2.82
CA ILE A 97 0.81 10.96 2.42
C ILE A 97 1.48 10.43 3.68
N LEU A 98 1.18 9.19 4.06
CA LEU A 98 1.85 8.48 5.15
C LEU A 98 2.75 7.41 4.56
N TRP A 99 4.02 7.35 4.98
CA TRP A 99 4.97 6.42 4.41
C TRP A 99 5.99 5.92 5.41
N GLY A 100 6.32 4.63 5.36
CA GLY A 100 7.42 4.07 6.14
C GLY A 100 8.77 4.33 5.46
N ALA A 101 9.76 4.74 6.24
CA ALA A 101 11.12 4.96 5.73
C ALA A 101 11.79 3.67 5.27
N GLU A 102 11.39 2.53 5.86
CA GLU A 102 11.92 1.19 5.58
C GLU A 102 10.96 0.35 4.71
N ASP A 103 10.14 1.01 3.89
CA ASP A 103 9.26 0.32 2.95
C ASP A 103 10.08 -0.48 1.92
N ASN A 104 10.05 -1.81 2.07
CA ASN A 104 10.76 -2.75 1.20
C ASN A 104 10.03 -3.04 -0.12
N LEU A 105 8.77 -2.63 -0.26
CA LEU A 105 7.96 -2.84 -1.47
C LEU A 105 8.03 -1.64 -2.41
N ILE A 106 7.82 -0.45 -1.86
CA ILE A 106 7.86 0.80 -2.61
C ILE A 106 8.76 1.77 -1.85
N PRO A 107 9.93 2.11 -2.40
CA PRO A 107 10.92 2.89 -1.69
C PRO A 107 10.41 4.29 -1.32
N VAL A 108 10.90 4.83 -0.22
CA VAL A 108 10.51 6.16 0.30
C VAL A 108 10.73 7.30 -0.68
N SER A 109 11.58 7.12 -1.70
CA SER A 109 11.73 8.05 -2.81
C SER A 109 10.43 8.26 -3.60
N ALA A 110 9.54 7.26 -3.61
CA ALA A 110 8.21 7.40 -4.21
C ALA A 110 7.33 8.39 -3.43
N ALA A 111 7.37 8.34 -2.08
CA ALA A 111 6.64 9.30 -1.25
C ALA A 111 7.07 10.75 -1.52
N LYS A 112 8.38 10.97 -1.62
CA LYS A 112 8.94 12.28 -1.98
C LYS A 112 8.51 12.73 -3.38
N TRP A 113 8.55 11.82 -4.34
CA TRP A 113 8.08 12.11 -5.71
C TRP A 113 6.59 12.48 -5.74
N PHE A 114 5.73 11.82 -4.94
CA PHE A 114 4.32 12.20 -4.83
C PHE A 114 4.14 13.56 -4.18
N ALA A 115 4.87 13.86 -3.12
CA ALA A 115 4.83 15.17 -2.45
C ALA A 115 5.30 16.29 -3.38
N ASP A 116 6.37 16.08 -4.15
CA ASP A 116 6.86 17.03 -5.16
C ASP A 116 5.83 17.28 -6.27
N ALA A 117 5.05 16.26 -6.63
CA ALA A 117 4.02 16.37 -7.66
C ALA A 117 2.72 17.02 -7.15
N MET A 118 2.51 17.06 -5.83
CA MET A 118 1.31 17.61 -5.17
C MET A 118 1.72 18.57 -4.06
N PRO A 119 2.04 19.84 -4.37
CA PRO A 119 2.52 20.82 -3.38
C PRO A 119 1.59 21.04 -2.18
N GLN A 120 0.28 20.76 -2.33
CA GLN A 120 -0.70 20.84 -1.26
C GLN A 120 -0.69 19.59 -0.33
N ALA A 121 0.03 18.52 -0.71
CA ALA A 121 0.06 17.31 0.09
C ALA A 121 0.94 17.48 1.34
N ARG A 122 0.43 17.02 2.48
CA ARG A 122 1.22 16.84 3.69
C ARG A 122 1.87 15.47 3.65
N LEU A 123 3.19 15.41 3.72
CA LEU A 123 3.95 14.16 3.79
C LEU A 123 4.42 13.92 5.22
N ILE A 124 4.17 12.71 5.74
CA ILE A 124 4.72 12.20 7.00
C ILE A 124 5.47 10.90 6.70
N ILE A 125 6.76 10.88 7.02
CA ILE A 125 7.60 9.70 6.88
C ILE A 125 7.89 9.15 8.28
N TYR A 126 7.60 7.86 8.49
CA TYR A 126 7.82 7.18 9.75
C TYR A 126 9.16 6.43 9.73
N PRO A 127 10.12 6.78 10.60
CA PRO A 127 11.36 6.02 10.74
C PRO A 127 11.08 4.62 11.27
N ALA A 128 11.89 3.64 10.87
CA ALA A 128 11.79 2.25 11.30
C ALA A 128 10.42 1.57 11.04
N VAL A 129 9.67 2.04 10.05
CA VAL A 129 8.35 1.52 9.65
C VAL A 129 8.38 1.11 8.19
N GLY A 130 7.72 0.00 7.87
CA GLY A 130 7.63 -0.57 6.53
C GLY A 130 6.44 -0.06 5.72
N HIS A 131 5.85 -0.97 4.93
CA HIS A 131 4.83 -0.64 3.92
C HIS A 131 3.44 -0.35 4.48
N ILE A 132 3.13 -0.83 5.68
CA ILE A 132 1.78 -0.75 6.27
C ILE A 132 1.79 -0.07 7.64
N PRO A 133 2.04 1.25 7.70
CA PRO A 133 2.13 1.99 8.96
C PRO A 133 0.92 1.81 9.87
N MET A 134 -0.28 1.62 9.30
CA MET A 134 -1.51 1.41 10.07
C MET A 134 -1.51 0.09 10.87
N GLU A 135 -0.70 -0.88 10.51
CA GLU A 135 -0.52 -2.14 11.24
C GLU A 135 0.70 -2.09 12.16
N GLU A 136 1.74 -1.39 11.77
CA GLU A 136 3.01 -1.35 12.49
C GLU A 136 2.98 -0.36 13.67
N ILE A 137 2.34 0.79 13.46
CA ILE A 137 2.23 1.88 14.45
C ILE A 137 0.81 2.46 14.45
N PRO A 138 -0.24 1.65 14.76
CA PRO A 138 -1.63 2.03 14.57
C PRO A 138 -2.02 3.29 15.34
N GLU A 139 -1.61 3.43 16.60
CA GLU A 139 -1.94 4.58 17.43
C GLU A 139 -1.36 5.87 16.86
N LYS A 140 -0.09 5.82 16.44
CA LYS A 140 0.61 6.98 15.89
C LYS A 140 0.04 7.39 14.53
N SER A 141 -0.15 6.42 13.63
CA SER A 141 -0.69 6.69 12.29
C SER A 141 -2.12 7.23 12.36
N ALA A 142 -2.96 6.69 13.24
CA ALA A 142 -4.32 7.17 13.46
C ALA A 142 -4.33 8.59 14.06
N ALA A 143 -3.46 8.88 15.03
CA ALA A 143 -3.34 10.21 15.61
C ALA A 143 -2.93 11.27 14.57
N ASP A 144 -1.99 10.92 13.68
CA ASP A 144 -1.55 11.82 12.61
C ASP A 144 -2.64 12.08 11.57
N VAL A 145 -3.42 11.05 11.21
CA VAL A 145 -4.61 11.21 10.35
C VAL A 145 -5.65 12.11 11.01
N LYS A 146 -5.95 11.87 12.29
CA LYS A 146 -6.91 12.67 13.04
C LYS A 146 -6.48 14.14 13.10
N ALA A 147 -5.23 14.41 13.49
CA ALA A 147 -4.70 15.76 13.57
C ALA A 147 -4.71 16.48 12.21
N TRP A 148 -4.47 15.75 11.13
CA TRP A 148 -4.56 16.30 9.78
C TRP A 148 -5.99 16.64 9.40
N LEU A 149 -6.97 15.77 9.69
CA LEU A 149 -8.40 16.02 9.42
C LEU A 149 -8.91 17.23 10.21
N GLU A 150 -8.56 17.34 11.50
CA GLU A 150 -8.92 18.47 12.36
C GLU A 150 -8.32 19.80 11.89
N GLY A 151 -7.19 19.76 11.20
CA GLY A 151 -6.54 20.94 10.61
C GLY A 151 -7.07 21.36 9.25
N LEU A 152 -8.00 20.59 8.66
CA LEU A 152 -8.60 20.97 7.38
C LEU A 152 -9.58 22.15 7.57
N PRO A 153 -9.67 23.07 6.58
CA PRO A 153 -10.71 24.09 6.58
C PRO A 153 -12.10 23.42 6.65
N ALA A 154 -12.96 23.93 7.51
CA ALA A 154 -14.34 23.48 7.53
C ALA A 154 -14.96 23.70 6.15
N ASP A 155 -15.61 22.67 5.60
CA ASP A 155 -16.37 22.80 4.36
C ASP A 155 -17.39 23.92 4.54
N LYS A 156 -17.22 25.02 3.77
CA LYS A 156 -18.29 26.00 3.68
C LYS A 156 -19.46 25.32 2.97
N PRO A 157 -20.66 25.30 3.55
CA PRO A 157 -21.81 24.77 2.86
C PRO A 157 -21.93 25.48 1.52
N LYS A 158 -22.05 24.69 0.44
CA LYS A 158 -22.32 25.23 -0.89
C LYS A 158 -23.67 25.96 -0.80
N SER A 159 -23.62 27.29 -0.87
CA SER A 159 -24.78 28.16 -1.04
C SER A 159 -25.43 27.91 -2.39
#